data_8bedd38aff421ceef1cd4184f2be7285
#
_entry.id   8bedd38aff421ceef1cd4184f2be7285
#
_cell.length_a   1.000
_cell.length_b   1.000
_cell.length_c   1.000
_cell.angle_alpha   90.00
_cell.angle_beta   90.00
_cell.angle_gamma   90.00
#
_symmetry.space_group_name_H-M   'P 1'
#
loop_
_entity.id
_entity.type
_entity.pdbx_description
1 polymer ?
#
loop_
_entity_poly.entity_id
_entity_poly.type
_entity_poly.pdbx_seq_one_letter_code
_entity_poly.pdbx_strand_id
1 'polypeptide(L)'
;MTELRPLRLHDLPFVYRLAGHGVSFDVQLSLEVGGDSLRHVIVGHAGRVQAYVLRPASGGGGVGQLHFLDGQHQARLAYLAPSLEEGASEDLWLNLLDGLAQVAGQRGVVSIIAEVDKRASAFPILRRAGYAVYAQQNLWQRAPAPLPATSITLRPVIPADLAAVTGLHGQIVPALIKHIEPPPVEADWCYVADSPHGLRGLVAVYESGPAMLIEVYLAPREVREARAMLGAALAAVRADVRPVYYRVRDYMGCSEQALRDAGFEHVAEQVVMVRHTAVRVVHPKYKLSSTVDAGAPLPTSNVEMSK
;
A
#
# COMPACT_ATOMS: atom_id res chain seq x y z
N MET A 1 28.83 -14.16 4.71
CA MET A 1 27.73 -13.33 4.19
C MET A 1 26.55 -13.48 5.15
N THR A 2 26.02 -12.39 5.64
CA THR A 2 24.89 -12.41 6.57
C THR A 2 23.62 -12.48 5.72
N GLU A 3 22.90 -13.60 5.79
CA GLU A 3 21.73 -13.82 4.97
C GLU A 3 20.47 -13.46 5.75
N LEU A 4 19.57 -12.69 5.12
CA LEU A 4 18.24 -12.43 5.64
C LEU A 4 17.41 -13.71 5.50
N ARG A 5 16.79 -14.16 6.58
CA ARG A 5 15.97 -15.37 6.56
C ARG A 5 14.62 -15.17 7.24
N PRO A 6 13.61 -15.97 6.92
CA PRO A 6 12.35 -15.96 7.64
C PRO A 6 12.54 -16.18 9.14
N LEU A 7 11.73 -15.51 9.93
CA LEU A 7 11.69 -15.67 11.39
C LEU A 7 11.33 -17.10 11.76
N ARG A 8 12.04 -17.66 12.74
CA ARG A 8 11.79 -18.98 13.31
C ARG A 8 11.48 -18.88 14.81
N LEU A 9 10.87 -19.90 15.39
CA LEU A 9 10.50 -19.92 16.81
C LEU A 9 11.67 -19.63 17.77
N HIS A 10 12.87 -20.11 17.46
CA HIS A 10 14.05 -19.85 18.28
C HIS A 10 14.55 -18.41 18.20
N ASP A 11 14.06 -17.60 17.29
CA ASP A 11 14.39 -16.16 17.20
C ASP A 11 13.50 -15.30 18.11
N LEU A 12 12.39 -15.86 18.62
CA LEU A 12 11.44 -15.08 19.44
C LEU A 12 12.08 -14.34 20.60
N PRO A 13 13.03 -14.89 21.39
CA PRO A 13 13.69 -14.14 22.47
C PRO A 13 14.50 -12.94 21.96
N PHE A 14 15.09 -13.04 20.76
CA PHE A 14 15.81 -11.94 20.12
C PHE A 14 14.85 -10.88 19.63
N VAL A 15 13.81 -11.29 18.93
CA VAL A 15 12.76 -10.40 18.40
C VAL A 15 12.04 -9.67 19.53
N TYR A 16 11.74 -10.38 20.63
CA TYR A 16 11.10 -9.80 21.81
C TYR A 16 11.91 -8.63 22.40
N ARG A 17 13.24 -8.74 22.41
CA ARG A 17 14.12 -7.65 22.89
C ARG A 17 14.15 -6.45 21.97
N LEU A 18 13.86 -6.63 20.68
CA LEU A 18 13.80 -5.56 19.67
C LEU A 18 12.39 -4.99 19.50
N ALA A 19 11.38 -5.71 19.95
CA ALA A 19 10.00 -5.25 19.92
C ALA A 19 9.85 -4.03 20.82
N GLY A 20 9.27 -2.95 20.36
CA GLY A 20 9.24 -1.68 21.08
C GLY A 20 10.32 -0.68 20.68
N HIS A 21 11.37 -1.15 20.01
CA HIS A 21 12.51 -0.35 19.61
C HIS A 21 12.61 -0.19 18.09
N GLY A 22 11.52 -0.36 17.37
CA GLY A 22 11.48 -0.26 15.90
C GLY A 22 10.61 0.86 15.38
N VAL A 23 10.56 0.95 14.06
CA VAL A 23 9.78 1.94 13.30
C VAL A 23 8.80 1.24 12.39
N SER A 24 7.56 1.71 12.37
CA SER A 24 6.52 1.27 11.43
C SER A 24 6.51 2.15 10.17
N PHE A 25 6.22 1.54 9.02
CA PHE A 25 6.15 2.16 7.71
C PHE A 25 4.84 1.85 6.98
N ASP A 26 3.86 1.31 7.70
CA ASP A 26 2.51 1.03 7.21
C ASP A 26 1.50 1.57 8.25
N VAL A 27 0.85 2.68 7.90
CA VAL A 27 -0.11 3.35 8.79
C VAL A 27 -1.29 2.43 9.13
N GLN A 28 -1.83 1.72 8.15
CA GLN A 28 -2.96 0.83 8.38
C GLN A 28 -2.62 -0.24 9.41
N LEU A 29 -1.51 -0.95 9.18
CA LEU A 29 -1.06 -1.98 10.11
C LEU A 29 -0.72 -1.41 11.49
N SER A 30 -0.15 -0.20 11.56
CA SER A 30 0.15 0.48 12.83
C SER A 30 -1.11 0.75 13.65
N LEU A 31 -2.20 1.14 13.00
CA LEU A 31 -3.49 1.38 13.66
C LEU A 31 -4.13 0.07 14.12
N GLU A 32 -4.06 -1.00 13.33
CA GLU A 32 -4.57 -2.33 13.69
C GLU A 32 -3.95 -2.88 14.96
N VAL A 33 -2.66 -2.66 15.12
CA VAL A 33 -1.88 -3.20 16.25
C VAL A 33 -1.95 -2.31 17.49
N GLY A 34 -2.50 -1.09 17.37
CA GLY A 34 -2.69 -0.17 18.49
C GLY A 34 -1.39 0.31 19.15
N GLY A 35 -0.29 0.41 18.38
CA GLY A 35 1.02 0.83 18.89
C GLY A 35 1.76 -0.25 19.69
N ASP A 36 1.20 -1.45 19.83
CA ASP A 36 1.89 -2.59 20.47
C ASP A 36 2.88 -3.21 19.49
N SER A 37 4.12 -2.77 19.60
CA SER A 37 5.24 -3.18 18.76
C SER A 37 5.51 -4.70 18.75
N LEU A 38 5.15 -5.40 19.82
CA LEU A 38 5.23 -6.87 19.87
C LEU A 38 4.27 -7.52 18.88
N ARG A 39 3.06 -7.00 18.74
CA ARG A 39 2.10 -7.51 17.78
C ARG A 39 2.58 -7.32 16.34
N HIS A 40 3.29 -6.24 16.00
CA HIS A 40 3.90 -6.09 14.69
C HIS A 40 4.82 -7.24 14.31
N VAL A 41 5.51 -7.82 15.29
CA VAL A 41 6.51 -8.86 15.03
C VAL A 41 5.89 -10.27 15.08
N ILE A 42 4.95 -10.52 15.98
CA ILE A 42 4.46 -11.87 16.30
C ILE A 42 3.13 -12.18 15.60
N VAL A 43 2.24 -11.23 15.52
CA VAL A 43 0.92 -11.42 14.91
C VAL A 43 0.96 -11.00 13.46
N GLY A 44 1.65 -11.78 12.64
CA GLY A 44 1.41 -11.74 11.20
C GLY A 44 -0.03 -12.17 10.93
N HIS A 45 -0.87 -11.26 10.47
CA HIS A 45 -2.23 -11.58 10.06
C HIS A 45 -2.18 -12.68 9.01
N ALA A 46 -2.56 -13.90 9.40
CA ALA A 46 -2.87 -15.03 8.54
C ALA A 46 -2.00 -15.20 7.27
N GLY A 47 -0.67 -15.03 7.38
CA GLY A 47 0.25 -15.23 6.26
C GLY A 47 0.55 -14.00 5.38
N ARG A 48 -0.16 -12.89 5.54
CA ARG A 48 0.09 -11.65 4.76
C ARG A 48 1.29 -10.84 5.28
N VAL A 49 1.48 -10.75 6.59
CA VAL A 49 2.65 -10.09 7.20
C VAL A 49 3.71 -11.12 7.53
N GLN A 50 4.91 -10.94 7.00
CA GLN A 50 6.00 -11.88 7.22
C GLN A 50 7.21 -11.17 7.80
N ALA A 51 7.77 -11.75 8.87
CA ALA A 51 8.94 -11.25 9.53
C ALA A 51 10.21 -12.00 9.09
N TYR A 52 11.28 -11.24 8.95
CA TYR A 52 12.61 -11.71 8.56
C TYR A 52 13.64 -11.23 9.55
N VAL A 53 14.64 -12.06 9.79
CA VAL A 53 15.72 -11.78 10.75
C VAL A 53 17.04 -11.74 10.01
N LEU A 54 17.83 -10.71 10.30
CA LEU A 54 19.21 -10.56 9.88
C LEU A 54 20.11 -10.65 11.13
N ARG A 55 20.98 -11.66 11.21
CA ARG A 55 21.91 -11.84 12.34
C ARG A 55 23.35 -11.96 11.83
N PRO A 56 24.13 -10.88 11.88
CA PRO A 56 25.55 -10.92 11.56
C PRO A 56 26.30 -11.83 12.53
N ALA A 57 27.35 -12.50 12.05
CA ALA A 57 28.22 -13.32 12.89
C ALA A 57 28.97 -12.48 13.97
N SER A 58 29.14 -11.19 13.72
CA SER A 58 29.75 -10.22 14.65
C SER A 58 28.87 -9.84 15.85
N GLY A 59 27.66 -10.40 15.95
CA GLY A 59 26.67 -10.03 16.97
C GLY A 59 25.73 -8.92 16.50
N GLY A 60 24.73 -8.63 17.32
CA GLY A 60 23.65 -7.70 16.94
C GLY A 60 22.67 -8.30 15.96
N GLY A 61 22.09 -7.48 15.11
CA GLY A 61 21.14 -7.87 14.08
C GLY A 61 19.87 -7.07 14.13
N GLY A 62 18.93 -7.40 13.24
CA GLY A 62 17.66 -6.70 13.15
C GLY A 62 16.55 -7.57 12.60
N VAL A 63 15.36 -7.02 12.63
CA VAL A 63 14.12 -7.61 12.14
C VAL A 63 13.48 -6.66 11.16
N GLY A 64 13.00 -7.21 10.05
CA GLY A 64 12.19 -6.47 9.10
C GLY A 64 10.92 -7.24 8.77
N GLN A 65 9.84 -6.52 8.51
CA GLN A 65 8.56 -7.10 8.12
C GLN A 65 8.09 -6.55 6.78
N LEU A 66 7.53 -7.45 5.97
CA LEU A 66 6.81 -7.13 4.76
C LEU A 66 5.34 -7.55 4.91
N HIS A 67 4.46 -6.68 4.53
CA HIS A 67 3.04 -6.95 4.37
C HIS A 67 2.77 -7.17 2.88
N PHE A 68 2.46 -8.42 2.50
CA PHE A 68 2.14 -8.79 1.12
C PHE A 68 0.66 -8.56 0.86
N LEU A 69 0.33 -7.86 -0.22
CA LEU A 69 -1.04 -7.58 -0.61
C LEU A 69 -1.55 -8.71 -1.51
N ASP A 70 -2.72 -9.28 -1.17
CA ASP A 70 -3.29 -10.40 -1.92
C ASP A 70 -3.65 -9.98 -3.35
N GLY A 71 -3.34 -10.86 -4.32
CA GLY A 71 -3.64 -10.61 -5.73
C GLY A 71 -2.82 -9.49 -6.38
N GLN A 72 -1.94 -8.82 -5.63
CA GLN A 72 -1.12 -7.73 -6.12
C GLN A 72 0.36 -8.12 -6.20
N HIS A 73 1.06 -7.56 -7.20
CA HIS A 73 2.51 -7.68 -7.30
C HIS A 73 3.23 -6.62 -6.44
N GLN A 74 2.66 -6.34 -5.25
CA GLN A 74 3.12 -5.30 -4.34
C GLN A 74 3.25 -5.82 -2.92
N ALA A 75 4.14 -5.20 -2.15
CA ALA A 75 4.23 -5.37 -0.72
C ALA A 75 4.40 -4.00 -0.04
N ARG A 76 4.06 -3.91 1.23
CA ARG A 76 4.39 -2.76 2.08
C ARG A 76 5.53 -3.13 3.01
N LEU A 77 6.47 -2.22 3.18
CA LEU A 77 7.40 -2.30 4.29
C LEU A 77 6.60 -2.02 5.56
N ALA A 78 6.46 -3.02 6.41
CA ALA A 78 5.63 -2.87 7.61
C ALA A 78 6.41 -2.34 8.81
N TYR A 79 7.60 -2.90 9.07
CA TYR A 79 8.34 -2.60 10.30
C TYR A 79 9.84 -2.89 10.14
N LEU A 80 10.69 -2.08 10.80
CA LEU A 80 12.13 -2.35 10.99
C LEU A 80 12.52 -2.14 12.45
N ALA A 81 13.31 -3.04 13.01
CA ALA A 81 13.87 -2.96 14.34
C ALA A 81 15.33 -3.48 14.42
N PRO A 82 16.18 -2.89 15.26
CA PRO A 82 15.96 -1.70 16.08
C PRO A 82 15.86 -0.43 15.21
N SER A 83 15.32 0.66 15.79
CA SER A 83 15.31 1.97 15.13
C SER A 83 16.70 2.58 15.12
N LEU A 84 16.91 3.59 14.28
CA LEU A 84 18.18 4.32 14.24
C LEU A 84 18.40 5.11 15.55
N GLU A 85 17.33 5.60 16.15
CA GLU A 85 17.33 6.29 17.45
C GLU A 85 17.72 5.35 18.60
N GLU A 86 17.44 4.06 18.47
CA GLU A 86 17.77 3.01 19.44
C GLU A 86 19.12 2.32 19.12
N GLY A 87 19.94 2.97 18.30
CA GLY A 87 21.33 2.57 18.04
C GLY A 87 21.54 1.56 16.93
N ALA A 88 20.56 1.36 16.04
CA ALA A 88 20.80 0.62 14.81
C ALA A 88 21.82 1.37 13.94
N SER A 89 22.75 0.63 13.32
CA SER A 89 23.62 1.21 12.31
C SER A 89 22.89 1.38 10.98
N GLU A 90 23.26 2.40 10.21
CA GLU A 90 22.74 2.59 8.85
C GLU A 90 23.02 1.36 7.96
N ASP A 91 24.18 0.74 8.10
CA ASP A 91 24.55 -0.46 7.35
C ASP A 91 23.63 -1.65 7.67
N LEU A 92 23.20 -1.80 8.94
CA LEU A 92 22.23 -2.81 9.31
C LEU A 92 20.91 -2.59 8.56
N TRP A 93 20.43 -1.36 8.53
CA TRP A 93 19.19 -1.00 7.86
C TRP A 93 19.28 -1.19 6.34
N LEU A 94 20.38 -0.76 5.71
CA LEU A 94 20.60 -0.97 4.29
C LEU A 94 20.60 -2.47 3.94
N ASN A 95 21.30 -3.30 4.73
CA ASN A 95 21.33 -4.74 4.55
C ASN A 95 19.94 -5.38 4.76
N LEU A 96 19.17 -4.92 5.74
CA LEU A 96 17.78 -5.37 5.94
C LEU A 96 16.90 -5.01 4.74
N LEU A 97 16.94 -3.77 4.30
CA LEU A 97 16.13 -3.27 3.18
C LEU A 97 16.49 -3.96 1.86
N ASP A 98 17.76 -4.22 1.61
CA ASP A 98 18.22 -4.96 0.42
C ASP A 98 17.78 -6.42 0.47
N GLY A 99 17.93 -7.08 1.61
CA GLY A 99 17.47 -8.44 1.80
C GLY A 99 15.96 -8.57 1.65
N LEU A 100 15.19 -7.64 2.23
CA LEU A 100 13.72 -7.60 2.08
C LEU A 100 13.31 -7.41 0.62
N ALA A 101 13.99 -6.52 -0.12
CA ALA A 101 13.71 -6.31 -1.55
C ALA A 101 14.03 -7.56 -2.38
N GLN A 102 15.10 -8.26 -2.04
CA GLN A 102 15.47 -9.52 -2.71
C GLN A 102 14.41 -10.60 -2.45
N VAL A 103 13.97 -10.77 -1.20
CA VAL A 103 12.93 -11.74 -0.85
C VAL A 103 11.60 -11.40 -1.52
N ALA A 104 11.21 -10.12 -1.54
CA ALA A 104 10.01 -9.65 -2.23
C ALA A 104 10.08 -9.97 -3.74
N GLY A 105 11.19 -9.64 -4.40
CA GLY A 105 11.40 -9.94 -5.83
C GLY A 105 11.36 -11.43 -6.14
N GLN A 106 11.89 -12.30 -5.26
CA GLN A 106 11.80 -13.76 -5.42
C GLN A 106 10.36 -14.27 -5.39
N ARG A 107 9.44 -13.54 -4.74
CA ARG A 107 8.00 -13.83 -4.67
C ARG A 107 7.18 -13.17 -5.79
N GLY A 108 7.84 -12.48 -6.72
CA GLY A 108 7.15 -11.80 -7.82
C GLY A 108 6.59 -10.42 -7.47
N VAL A 109 6.94 -9.87 -6.29
CA VAL A 109 6.63 -8.49 -5.94
C VAL A 109 7.48 -7.58 -6.82
N VAL A 110 6.85 -6.61 -7.47
CA VAL A 110 7.53 -5.64 -8.36
C VAL A 110 7.81 -4.31 -7.67
N SER A 111 7.13 -4.01 -6.57
CA SER A 111 7.32 -2.78 -5.81
C SER A 111 7.04 -2.96 -4.32
N ILE A 112 7.86 -2.30 -3.49
CA ILE A 112 7.69 -2.21 -2.04
C ILE A 112 7.38 -0.77 -1.70
N ILE A 113 6.27 -0.53 -1.00
CA ILE A 113 5.79 0.79 -0.57
C ILE A 113 6.17 1.00 0.90
N ALA A 114 6.56 2.21 1.25
CA ALA A 114 6.82 2.63 2.62
C ALA A 114 6.23 4.01 2.88
N GLU A 115 5.60 4.20 4.02
CA GLU A 115 5.07 5.48 4.50
C GLU A 115 5.99 5.97 5.63
N VAL A 116 6.55 7.17 5.51
CA VAL A 116 7.54 7.68 6.47
C VAL A 116 7.40 9.18 6.66
N ASP A 117 7.59 9.65 7.91
CA ASP A 117 7.73 11.08 8.16
C ASP A 117 8.99 11.60 7.44
N LYS A 118 8.83 12.66 6.66
CA LYS A 118 9.92 13.29 5.91
C LYS A 118 11.06 13.78 6.80
N ARG A 119 10.78 14.03 8.09
CA ARG A 119 11.74 14.49 9.08
C ARG A 119 12.40 13.36 9.87
N ALA A 120 11.88 12.12 9.74
CA ALA A 120 12.44 10.97 10.44
C ALA A 120 13.84 10.62 9.91
N SER A 121 14.71 10.12 10.79
CA SER A 121 16.03 9.58 10.45
C SER A 121 15.97 8.44 9.42
N ALA A 122 14.87 7.73 9.36
CA ALA A 122 14.59 6.68 8.40
C ALA A 122 14.54 7.18 6.95
N PHE A 123 14.07 8.41 6.70
CA PHE A 123 13.87 8.92 5.35
C PHE A 123 15.14 8.93 4.48
N PRO A 124 16.29 9.50 4.90
CA PRO A 124 17.51 9.47 4.11
C PRO A 124 18.03 8.05 3.86
N ILE A 125 17.83 7.12 4.80
CA ILE A 125 18.28 5.73 4.64
C ILE A 125 17.41 5.00 3.61
N LEU A 126 16.09 5.19 3.63
CA LEU A 126 15.20 4.67 2.60
C LEU A 126 15.60 5.19 1.20
N ARG A 127 15.94 6.49 1.09
CA ARG A 127 16.46 7.06 -0.16
C ARG A 127 17.73 6.37 -0.64
N ARG A 128 18.69 6.13 0.24
CA ARG A 128 19.92 5.40 -0.07
C ARG A 128 19.67 3.94 -0.44
N ALA A 129 18.66 3.33 0.16
CA ALA A 129 18.20 1.98 -0.19
C ALA A 129 17.40 1.92 -1.51
N GLY A 130 17.31 3.01 -2.28
CA GLY A 130 16.67 3.05 -3.59
C GLY A 130 15.15 3.30 -3.56
N TYR A 131 14.60 3.75 -2.44
CA TYR A 131 13.21 4.22 -2.41
C TYR A 131 13.09 5.63 -2.99
N ALA A 132 12.12 5.85 -3.86
CA ALA A 132 11.77 7.13 -4.44
C ALA A 132 10.43 7.63 -3.88
N VAL A 133 10.33 8.93 -3.57
CA VAL A 133 9.06 9.54 -3.17
C VAL A 133 8.16 9.64 -4.40
N TYR A 134 6.91 9.19 -4.29
CA TYR A 134 5.93 9.32 -5.36
C TYR A 134 4.68 10.13 -4.97
N ALA A 135 4.38 10.26 -3.67
CA ALA A 135 3.29 11.06 -3.15
C ALA A 135 3.62 11.63 -1.77
N GLN A 136 2.92 12.68 -1.40
CA GLN A 136 2.85 13.16 -0.02
C GLN A 136 1.48 12.81 0.56
N GLN A 137 1.43 12.59 1.86
CA GLN A 137 0.18 12.32 2.55
C GLN A 137 0.12 13.02 3.90
N ASN A 138 -1.09 13.35 4.29
CA ASN A 138 -1.41 13.81 5.62
C ASN A 138 -2.30 12.78 6.31
N LEU A 139 -2.00 12.49 7.55
CA LEU A 139 -2.84 11.67 8.41
C LEU A 139 -3.58 12.59 9.37
N TRP A 140 -4.89 12.45 9.38
CA TRP A 140 -5.81 13.17 10.25
C TRP A 140 -6.53 12.20 11.15
N GLN A 141 -6.82 12.62 12.39
CA GLN A 141 -7.57 11.83 13.38
C GLN A 141 -8.78 12.60 13.84
N ARG A 142 -9.89 11.89 14.05
CA ARG A 142 -11.09 12.41 14.69
C ARG A 142 -11.47 11.49 15.85
N ALA A 143 -11.56 12.05 17.04
CA ALA A 143 -12.14 11.36 18.19
C ALA A 143 -13.66 11.13 17.99
N PRO A 144 -14.26 10.15 18.69
CA PRO A 144 -15.71 10.01 18.69
C PRO A 144 -16.42 11.31 19.03
N ALA A 145 -17.30 11.77 18.16
CA ALA A 145 -18.02 13.03 18.33
C ALA A 145 -19.30 13.01 17.48
N PRO A 146 -20.29 13.90 17.77
CA PRO A 146 -21.52 14.00 16.97
C PRO A 146 -21.22 14.13 15.47
N LEU A 147 -22.00 13.45 14.65
CA LEU A 147 -21.81 13.42 13.20
C LEU A 147 -22.19 14.77 12.58
N PRO A 148 -21.39 15.29 11.64
CA PRO A 148 -21.78 16.47 10.88
C PRO A 148 -22.98 16.14 9.98
N ALA A 149 -23.84 17.14 9.75
CA ALA A 149 -24.95 16.99 8.81
C ALA A 149 -24.43 16.76 7.38
N THR A 150 -25.12 15.89 6.65
CA THR A 150 -24.79 15.59 5.25
C THR A 150 -26.05 15.50 4.41
N SER A 151 -25.95 15.92 3.15
CA SER A 151 -26.99 15.74 2.12
C SER A 151 -26.65 14.59 1.16
N ILE A 152 -25.49 13.93 1.35
CA ILE A 152 -25.04 12.85 0.48
C ILE A 152 -25.41 11.51 1.09
N THR A 153 -25.99 10.64 0.29
CA THR A 153 -26.26 9.25 0.62
C THR A 153 -25.19 8.36 0.01
N LEU A 154 -24.58 7.51 0.83
CA LEU A 154 -23.66 6.47 0.38
C LEU A 154 -24.40 5.14 0.26
N ARG A 155 -24.05 4.38 -0.76
CA ARG A 155 -24.45 2.98 -0.90
C ARG A 155 -23.22 2.07 -1.05
N PRO A 156 -23.29 0.81 -0.64
CA PRO A 156 -22.20 -0.14 -0.88
C PRO A 156 -21.89 -0.27 -2.38
N VAL A 157 -20.62 -0.49 -2.69
CA VAL A 157 -20.16 -0.83 -4.05
C VAL A 157 -20.68 -2.21 -4.43
N ILE A 158 -21.20 -2.34 -5.64
CA ILE A 158 -21.60 -3.62 -6.24
C ILE A 158 -20.71 -3.93 -7.44
N PRO A 159 -20.66 -5.21 -7.93
CA PRO A 159 -19.79 -5.56 -9.06
C PRO A 159 -20.02 -4.72 -10.33
N ALA A 160 -21.23 -4.24 -10.55
CA ALA A 160 -21.56 -3.37 -11.68
C ALA A 160 -20.88 -1.99 -11.61
N ASP A 161 -20.46 -1.55 -10.42
CA ASP A 161 -19.80 -0.25 -10.20
C ASP A 161 -18.31 -0.27 -10.54
N LEU A 162 -17.67 -1.44 -10.67
CA LEU A 162 -16.20 -1.56 -10.77
C LEU A 162 -15.61 -0.72 -11.92
N ALA A 163 -16.30 -0.67 -13.07
CA ALA A 163 -15.86 0.17 -14.19
C ALA A 163 -15.92 1.66 -13.85
N ALA A 164 -16.99 2.10 -13.18
CA ALA A 164 -17.17 3.49 -12.77
C ALA A 164 -16.20 3.88 -11.65
N VAL A 165 -15.94 2.98 -10.68
CA VAL A 165 -14.93 3.15 -9.62
C VAL A 165 -13.54 3.29 -10.23
N THR A 166 -13.16 2.42 -11.17
CA THR A 166 -11.88 2.50 -11.88
C THR A 166 -11.76 3.80 -12.67
N GLY A 167 -12.85 4.22 -13.32
CA GLY A 167 -12.92 5.48 -14.05
C GLY A 167 -12.75 6.70 -13.14
N LEU A 168 -13.43 6.73 -11.99
CA LEU A 168 -13.30 7.78 -10.98
C LEU A 168 -11.87 7.85 -10.42
N HIS A 169 -11.34 6.71 -9.99
CA HIS A 169 -9.96 6.59 -9.51
C HIS A 169 -8.97 7.09 -10.56
N GLY A 170 -9.17 6.71 -11.82
CA GLY A 170 -8.36 7.16 -12.94
C GLY A 170 -8.40 8.66 -13.24
N GLN A 171 -9.42 9.40 -12.78
CA GLN A 171 -9.50 10.87 -12.89
C GLN A 171 -8.73 11.57 -11.76
N ILE A 172 -8.52 10.90 -10.63
CA ILE A 172 -7.95 11.49 -9.41
C ILE A 172 -6.48 11.14 -9.30
N VAL A 173 -6.13 9.85 -9.47
CA VAL A 173 -4.76 9.37 -9.29
C VAL A 173 -3.92 9.67 -10.53
N PRO A 174 -2.74 10.32 -10.37
CA PRO A 174 -1.86 10.63 -11.49
C PRO A 174 -1.45 9.38 -12.28
N ALA A 175 -1.41 9.50 -13.61
CA ALA A 175 -1.18 8.38 -14.52
C ALA A 175 0.11 7.60 -14.21
N LEU A 176 1.17 8.30 -13.78
CA LEU A 176 2.48 7.72 -13.49
C LEU A 176 2.48 6.79 -12.27
N ILE A 177 1.52 6.93 -11.36
CA ILE A 177 1.48 6.16 -10.11
C ILE A 177 0.30 5.19 -10.02
N LYS A 178 -0.57 5.12 -11.03
CA LYS A 178 -1.72 4.20 -11.05
C LYS A 178 -1.33 2.72 -10.90
N HIS A 179 -0.15 2.35 -11.36
CA HIS A 179 0.37 1.00 -11.22
C HIS A 179 0.89 0.70 -9.79
N ILE A 180 1.15 1.75 -9.00
CA ILE A 180 1.57 1.64 -7.60
C ILE A 180 0.36 1.78 -6.68
N GLU A 181 -0.61 2.62 -7.04
CA GLU A 181 -1.86 2.82 -6.30
C GLU A 181 -3.06 2.38 -7.14
N PRO A 182 -3.42 1.10 -7.10
CA PRO A 182 -4.63 0.60 -7.77
C PRO A 182 -5.90 1.13 -7.07
N PRO A 183 -7.08 1.02 -7.69
CA PRO A 183 -8.35 1.32 -7.02
C PRO A 183 -8.46 0.53 -5.70
N PRO A 184 -9.02 1.12 -4.63
CA PRO A 184 -9.04 0.53 -3.28
C PRO A 184 -10.12 -0.56 -3.14
N VAL A 185 -10.18 -1.50 -4.09
CA VAL A 185 -11.17 -2.59 -4.10
C VAL A 185 -10.92 -3.65 -3.02
N GLU A 186 -9.76 -3.61 -2.38
CA GLU A 186 -9.38 -4.50 -1.27
C GLU A 186 -9.67 -3.90 0.11
N ALA A 187 -10.27 -2.70 0.17
CA ALA A 187 -10.76 -2.17 1.43
C ALA A 187 -11.84 -3.09 2.02
N ASP A 188 -11.93 -3.14 3.34
CA ASP A 188 -12.93 -3.97 4.03
C ASP A 188 -14.35 -3.60 3.62
N TRP A 189 -14.59 -2.30 3.39
CA TRP A 189 -15.83 -1.79 2.82
C TRP A 189 -15.55 -0.66 1.84
N CYS A 190 -16.29 -0.67 0.74
CA CYS A 190 -16.32 0.40 -0.24
C CYS A 190 -17.73 0.94 -0.40
N TYR A 191 -17.87 2.26 -0.38
CA TYR A 191 -19.14 2.95 -0.60
C TYR A 191 -18.98 3.96 -1.73
N VAL A 192 -20.04 4.15 -2.49
CA VAL A 192 -20.10 5.17 -3.54
C VAL A 192 -21.26 6.13 -3.30
N ALA A 193 -21.06 7.36 -3.76
CA ALA A 193 -22.11 8.36 -3.90
C ALA A 193 -22.39 8.56 -5.39
N ASP A 194 -23.66 8.46 -5.77
CA ASP A 194 -24.10 8.68 -7.15
C ASP A 194 -24.31 10.17 -7.45
N SER A 195 -24.13 10.55 -8.71
CA SER A 195 -24.53 11.84 -9.28
C SER A 195 -25.19 11.64 -10.63
N PRO A 196 -25.89 12.65 -11.17
CA PRO A 196 -26.49 12.56 -12.51
C PRO A 196 -25.48 12.27 -13.63
N HIS A 197 -24.20 12.47 -13.36
CA HIS A 197 -23.12 12.32 -14.34
C HIS A 197 -22.16 11.17 -14.04
N GLY A 198 -22.56 10.18 -13.25
CA GLY A 198 -21.75 9.04 -12.81
C GLY A 198 -21.47 9.07 -11.30
N LEU A 199 -20.33 8.59 -10.86
CA LEU A 199 -19.98 8.62 -9.44
C LEU A 199 -19.54 10.02 -9.02
N ARG A 200 -20.10 10.53 -7.91
CA ARG A 200 -19.66 11.72 -7.21
C ARG A 200 -18.38 11.44 -6.44
N GLY A 201 -18.32 10.31 -5.77
CA GLY A 201 -17.18 9.91 -4.98
C GLY A 201 -17.21 8.46 -4.53
N LEU A 202 -16.09 8.01 -4.00
CA LEU A 202 -15.85 6.69 -3.42
C LEU A 202 -15.28 6.88 -2.03
N VAL A 203 -15.75 6.10 -1.07
CA VAL A 203 -15.18 5.98 0.28
C VAL A 203 -14.67 4.57 0.45
N ALA A 204 -13.37 4.43 0.65
CA ALA A 204 -12.74 3.19 1.07
C ALA A 204 -12.56 3.21 2.59
N VAL A 205 -12.89 2.11 3.23
CA VAL A 205 -12.85 1.95 4.69
C VAL A 205 -12.04 0.72 5.03
N TYR A 206 -11.08 0.91 5.92
CA TYR A 206 -10.23 -0.16 6.44
C TYR A 206 -10.46 -0.27 7.95
N GLU A 207 -10.79 -1.46 8.42
CA GLU A 207 -10.91 -1.73 9.84
C GLU A 207 -9.52 -1.86 10.46
N SER A 208 -9.22 -1.02 11.41
CA SER A 208 -7.90 -0.94 12.04
C SER A 208 -8.04 -1.07 13.56
N GLY A 209 -8.39 -2.26 14.00
CA GLY A 209 -8.60 -2.57 15.41
C GLY A 209 -9.70 -1.71 16.05
N PRO A 210 -9.38 -0.84 17.05
CA PRO A 210 -10.38 0.00 17.70
C PRO A 210 -10.79 1.22 16.84
N ALA A 211 -10.06 1.52 15.79
CA ALA A 211 -10.24 2.67 14.91
C ALA A 211 -10.69 2.25 13.51
N MET A 212 -11.13 3.23 12.72
CA MET A 212 -11.37 3.08 11.30
C MET A 212 -10.40 3.98 10.54
N LEU A 213 -9.80 3.47 9.46
CA LEU A 213 -9.05 4.28 8.51
C LEU A 213 -9.92 4.48 7.27
N ILE A 214 -10.09 5.72 6.84
CA ILE A 214 -10.86 6.04 5.63
C ILE A 214 -10.00 6.73 4.58
N GLU A 215 -10.37 6.54 3.33
CA GLU A 215 -9.92 7.32 2.18
C GLU A 215 -11.13 7.77 1.38
N VAL A 216 -11.17 9.04 1.01
CA VAL A 216 -12.28 9.60 0.22
C VAL A 216 -11.75 10.09 -1.10
N TYR A 217 -12.25 9.50 -2.17
CA TYR A 217 -11.96 9.87 -3.55
C TYR A 217 -13.15 10.66 -4.08
N LEU A 218 -12.96 11.95 -4.35
CA LEU A 218 -14.01 12.83 -4.80
C LEU A 218 -13.76 13.25 -6.25
N ALA A 219 -14.79 13.15 -7.11
CA ALA A 219 -14.67 13.56 -8.49
C ALA A 219 -14.23 15.04 -8.58
N PRO A 220 -13.30 15.42 -9.48
CA PRO A 220 -12.74 16.78 -9.53
C PRO A 220 -13.80 17.88 -9.63
N ARG A 221 -14.93 17.63 -10.29
CA ARG A 221 -16.07 18.57 -10.39
C ARG A 221 -16.91 18.68 -9.12
N GLU A 222 -16.77 17.73 -8.20
CA GLU A 222 -17.56 17.63 -6.97
C GLU A 222 -16.78 18.11 -5.72
N VAL A 223 -15.62 18.73 -5.89
CA VAL A 223 -14.74 19.19 -4.78
C VAL A 223 -15.47 20.12 -3.79
N ARG A 224 -16.47 20.88 -4.27
CA ARG A 224 -17.30 21.74 -3.41
C ARG A 224 -18.17 20.95 -2.43
N GLU A 225 -18.45 19.67 -2.72
CA GLU A 225 -19.22 18.75 -1.90
C GLU A 225 -18.36 17.99 -0.87
N ALA A 226 -17.05 18.31 -0.76
CA ALA A 226 -16.11 17.60 0.09
C ALA A 226 -16.59 17.50 1.55
N ARG A 227 -17.17 18.57 2.10
CA ARG A 227 -17.71 18.57 3.48
C ARG A 227 -18.90 17.61 3.63
N ALA A 228 -19.85 17.63 2.69
CA ALA A 228 -21.00 16.75 2.72
C ALA A 228 -20.59 15.28 2.52
N MET A 229 -19.62 15.04 1.60
CA MET A 229 -19.07 13.70 1.37
C MET A 229 -18.35 13.17 2.60
N LEU A 230 -17.57 14.00 3.29
CA LEU A 230 -16.90 13.64 4.53
C LEU A 230 -17.91 13.33 5.64
N GLY A 231 -18.99 14.12 5.76
CA GLY A 231 -20.08 13.83 6.68
C GLY A 231 -20.73 12.47 6.41
N ALA A 232 -20.97 12.14 5.15
CA ALA A 232 -21.50 10.84 4.75
C ALA A 232 -20.54 9.68 5.07
N ALA A 233 -19.23 9.88 4.82
CA ALA A 233 -18.20 8.90 5.16
C ALA A 233 -18.14 8.64 6.67
N LEU A 234 -18.17 9.71 7.49
CA LEU A 234 -18.17 9.60 8.96
C LEU A 234 -19.42 8.86 9.48
N ALA A 235 -20.58 9.09 8.88
CA ALA A 235 -21.80 8.38 9.23
C ALA A 235 -21.70 6.88 8.89
N ALA A 236 -21.15 6.54 7.74
CA ALA A 236 -20.98 5.15 7.30
C ALA A 236 -20.10 4.34 8.25
N VAL A 237 -19.05 4.97 8.83
CA VAL A 237 -18.11 4.30 9.75
C VAL A 237 -18.47 4.44 11.22
N ARG A 238 -19.61 5.02 11.56
CA ARG A 238 -20.02 5.24 12.96
C ARG A 238 -19.00 6.05 13.77
N ALA A 239 -18.53 7.15 13.21
CA ALA A 239 -17.55 8.05 13.82
C ALA A 239 -18.05 8.78 15.09
N ASP A 240 -19.30 8.56 15.47
CA ASP A 240 -19.88 8.98 16.76
C ASP A 240 -19.43 8.11 17.94
N VAL A 241 -19.04 6.85 17.69
CA VAL A 241 -18.71 5.87 18.73
C VAL A 241 -17.30 5.31 18.66
N ARG A 242 -16.58 5.56 17.58
CA ARG A 242 -15.20 5.08 17.39
C ARG A 242 -14.31 6.15 16.75
N PRO A 243 -12.99 6.14 17.04
CA PRO A 243 -12.06 7.05 16.40
C PRO A 243 -11.92 6.73 14.92
N VAL A 244 -11.74 7.78 14.11
CA VAL A 244 -11.54 7.66 12.66
C VAL A 244 -10.25 8.35 12.28
N TYR A 245 -9.42 7.66 11.53
CA TYR A 245 -8.26 8.23 10.84
C TYR A 245 -8.63 8.45 9.39
N TYR A 246 -8.15 9.55 8.85
CA TYR A 246 -8.31 9.86 7.44
C TYR A 246 -6.95 10.08 6.80
N ARG A 247 -6.61 9.25 5.82
CA ARG A 247 -5.40 9.35 5.02
C ARG A 247 -5.70 10.13 3.75
N VAL A 248 -5.03 11.25 3.58
CA VAL A 248 -5.22 12.17 2.45
C VAL A 248 -3.93 12.27 1.65
N ARG A 249 -3.94 11.80 0.42
CA ARG A 249 -2.87 12.03 -0.55
C ARG A 249 -2.96 13.43 -1.11
N ASP A 250 -1.83 14.02 -1.50
CA ASP A 250 -1.73 15.37 -2.08
C ASP A 250 -2.58 15.59 -3.34
N TYR A 251 -2.82 14.52 -4.12
CA TYR A 251 -3.67 14.56 -5.32
C TYR A 251 -5.17 14.34 -5.05
N MET A 252 -5.60 14.04 -3.83
CA MET A 252 -7.03 13.77 -3.52
C MET A 252 -7.88 15.04 -3.38
N GLY A 253 -7.26 16.22 -3.35
CA GLY A 253 -7.98 17.51 -3.42
C GLY A 253 -8.85 17.88 -2.22
N CYS A 254 -8.68 17.23 -1.06
CA CYS A 254 -9.41 17.58 0.15
C CYS A 254 -8.79 18.81 0.83
N SER A 255 -9.61 19.81 1.18
CA SER A 255 -9.10 20.98 1.89
C SER A 255 -8.95 20.70 3.38
N GLU A 256 -7.83 21.16 3.96
CA GLU A 256 -7.60 21.07 5.41
C GLU A 256 -8.71 21.73 6.23
N GLN A 257 -9.27 22.84 5.71
CA GLN A 257 -10.35 23.54 6.40
C GLN A 257 -11.61 22.65 6.52
N ALA A 258 -11.96 21.92 5.45
CA ALA A 258 -13.09 20.98 5.50
C ALA A 258 -12.89 19.87 6.53
N LEU A 259 -11.64 19.43 6.72
CA LEU A 259 -11.29 18.42 7.72
C LEU A 259 -11.41 18.98 9.14
N ARG A 260 -10.88 20.17 9.39
CA ARG A 260 -10.99 20.84 10.70
C ARG A 260 -12.44 21.14 11.06
N ASP A 261 -13.23 21.59 10.09
CA ASP A 261 -14.68 21.83 10.28
C ASP A 261 -15.46 20.54 10.59
N ALA A 262 -14.95 19.39 10.11
CA ALA A 262 -15.51 18.07 10.44
C ALA A 262 -14.97 17.49 11.75
N GLY A 263 -14.13 18.23 12.48
CA GLY A 263 -13.57 17.82 13.78
C GLY A 263 -12.34 16.94 13.71
N PHE A 264 -11.63 16.94 12.57
CA PHE A 264 -10.35 16.26 12.47
C PHE A 264 -9.18 17.13 12.95
N GLU A 265 -8.22 16.49 13.58
CA GLU A 265 -6.95 17.06 13.98
C GLU A 265 -5.82 16.43 13.14
N HIS A 266 -4.83 17.24 12.75
CA HIS A 266 -3.68 16.77 11.99
C HIS A 266 -2.75 15.97 12.91
N VAL A 267 -2.38 14.76 12.49
CA VAL A 267 -1.54 13.83 13.27
C VAL A 267 -0.12 13.76 12.71
N ALA A 268 0.01 13.58 11.39
CA ALA A 268 1.33 13.39 10.77
C ALA A 268 1.35 13.85 9.31
N GLU A 269 2.50 14.38 8.90
CA GLU A 269 2.86 14.63 7.50
C GLU A 269 3.87 13.58 7.07
N GLN A 270 3.54 12.81 6.06
CA GLN A 270 4.35 11.70 5.58
C GLN A 270 4.62 11.81 4.09
N VAL A 271 5.67 11.15 3.65
CA VAL A 271 5.90 10.85 2.25
C VAL A 271 5.66 9.36 2.00
N VAL A 272 5.13 9.06 0.85
CA VAL A 272 4.95 7.70 0.38
C VAL A 272 6.04 7.41 -0.62
N MET A 273 6.79 6.37 -0.33
CA MET A 273 7.96 5.98 -1.10
C MET A 273 7.77 4.61 -1.72
N VAL A 274 8.38 4.40 -2.88
CA VAL A 274 8.37 3.12 -3.57
C VAL A 274 9.79 2.71 -3.92
N ARG A 275 10.07 1.42 -3.73
CA ARG A 275 11.27 0.75 -4.26
C ARG A 275 10.83 -0.32 -5.23
N HIS A 276 11.28 -0.23 -6.48
CA HIS A 276 11.08 -1.31 -7.45
C HIS A 276 12.05 -2.45 -7.18
N THR A 277 11.55 -3.67 -7.27
CA THR A 277 12.34 -4.89 -7.08
C THR A 277 12.74 -5.49 -8.43
N ALA A 278 13.90 -6.15 -8.47
CA ALA A 278 14.27 -6.95 -9.63
C ALA A 278 13.49 -8.29 -9.58
N VAL A 279 12.54 -8.47 -10.46
CA VAL A 279 11.82 -9.75 -10.61
C VAL A 279 12.59 -10.64 -11.55
N ARG A 280 12.89 -11.87 -11.13
CA ARG A 280 13.50 -12.87 -12.02
C ARG A 280 12.47 -13.32 -13.05
N VAL A 281 12.57 -12.82 -14.27
CA VAL A 281 11.77 -13.32 -15.38
C VAL A 281 12.26 -14.72 -15.74
N VAL A 282 11.48 -15.73 -15.36
CA VAL A 282 11.70 -17.09 -15.86
C VAL A 282 11.09 -17.14 -17.27
N HIS A 283 11.92 -16.98 -18.28
CA HIS A 283 11.47 -17.20 -19.64
C HIS A 283 11.01 -18.67 -19.76
N PRO A 284 9.77 -18.93 -20.17
CA PRO A 284 9.38 -20.30 -20.49
C PRO A 284 10.30 -20.78 -21.62
N LYS A 285 10.98 -21.90 -21.41
CA LYS A 285 11.74 -22.55 -22.46
C LYS A 285 10.72 -23.07 -23.47
N TYR A 286 10.39 -22.27 -24.49
CA TYR A 286 9.67 -22.77 -25.63
C TYR A 286 10.58 -23.82 -26.30
N LYS A 287 10.23 -25.09 -26.19
CA LYS A 287 10.75 -26.10 -27.10
C LYS A 287 10.14 -25.75 -28.46
N LEU A 288 10.91 -25.11 -29.32
CA LEU A 288 10.62 -25.11 -30.73
C LEU A 288 10.63 -26.59 -31.15
N SER A 289 9.44 -27.14 -31.33
CA SER A 289 9.32 -28.42 -32.01
C SER A 289 9.74 -28.16 -33.44
N SER A 290 10.94 -28.60 -33.77
CA SER A 290 11.45 -28.63 -35.16
C SER A 290 10.75 -29.78 -35.91
N THR A 291 9.48 -29.62 -36.21
CA THR A 291 8.83 -30.34 -37.30
C THR A 291 8.77 -29.38 -38.49
N VAL A 292 9.96 -29.18 -39.06
CA VAL A 292 10.00 -28.82 -40.49
C VAL A 292 9.71 -30.12 -41.21
N ASP A 293 8.47 -30.33 -41.58
CA ASP A 293 8.08 -31.38 -42.50
C ASP A 293 8.63 -30.95 -43.90
N ALA A 294 9.78 -31.52 -44.25
CA ALA A 294 10.35 -31.34 -45.56
C ALA A 294 9.55 -32.23 -46.54
N GLY A 295 8.61 -31.63 -47.28
CA GLY A 295 8.01 -32.37 -48.35
C GLY A 295 6.59 -31.99 -48.74
N ALA A 296 6.37 -30.74 -49.11
CA ALA A 296 5.23 -30.41 -49.97
C ALA A 296 5.75 -29.55 -51.14
N PRO A 297 5.69 -29.99 -52.42
CA PRO A 297 6.08 -29.16 -53.54
C PRO A 297 5.07 -28.01 -53.71
N LEU A 298 5.61 -26.79 -53.86
CA LEU A 298 4.84 -25.60 -54.17
C LEU A 298 4.14 -25.77 -55.52
N PRO A 299 2.86 -25.45 -55.69
CA PRO A 299 2.20 -25.43 -57.00
C PRO A 299 2.77 -24.28 -57.86
N THR A 300 3.43 -24.62 -58.96
CA THR A 300 3.80 -23.67 -60.02
C THR A 300 2.55 -23.35 -60.81
N SER A 301 2.03 -22.13 -60.72
CA SER A 301 1.01 -21.62 -61.61
C SER A 301 1.67 -21.20 -62.92
N ASN A 302 1.44 -21.95 -64.03
CA ASN A 302 1.68 -21.52 -65.38
C ASN A 302 0.66 -20.46 -65.77
N VAL A 303 1.11 -19.25 -66.02
CA VAL A 303 0.32 -18.23 -66.71
C VAL A 303 0.55 -18.40 -68.20
N GLU A 304 -0.38 -19.00 -68.90
CA GLU A 304 -0.47 -18.94 -70.37
C GLU A 304 -0.91 -17.54 -70.80
N MET A 305 0.00 -16.82 -71.45
CA MET A 305 -0.39 -15.63 -72.23
C MET A 305 -0.96 -16.07 -73.56
N SER A 306 -2.27 -15.92 -73.78
CA SER A 306 -2.92 -16.04 -75.07
C SER A 306 -2.83 -14.73 -75.84
N LYS A 307 -2.50 -14.86 -77.12
CA LYS A 307 -2.41 -13.78 -78.12
C LYS A 307 -3.74 -13.11 -78.37
#